data_ca734f7b6b479e9259e1bb61ae73701b
#
_entry.id   ca734f7b6b479e9259e1bb61ae73701b
#
_cell.length_a   1.000
_cell.length_b   1.000
_cell.length_c   1.000
_cell.angle_alpha   90.00
_cell.angle_beta   90.00
_cell.angle_gamma   90.00
#
_symmetry.space_group_name_H-M   'P 1'
#
loop_
_entity.id
_entity.type
_entity.pdbx_description
1 polymer ?
#
loop_
_entity_poly.entity_id
_entity_poly.type
_entity_poly.pdbx_seq_one_letter_code
_entity_poly.pdbx_strand_id
1 'polypeptide(L)'
;MAREIKLPNLGDNVASGDVLEVKVAVGDEVTTGQAIIEVEAEKVTADVPTSIAGKVTQVLVKKGDKVKPGQVIALIEGTNGQAEAPKAAPAEAPPKEPPAPTPKPVEAAKPAPAVAPPAKPRSDDNQVVHAGPATRRLARDFEVDLAHVPGNGPAGRVSQDDVKNYLRSLAAGGASSGGVKVPPMPDFAKWGSVSVKPFESIRKATADHLTMSWNVIPHVTHQDFADVTDIEAFRKQQEGQGAGKLTVTAFVLKACAILLKQMPQFNASLDTLKGELIYKNFYHLGVAIDTERGLVVPKLRDADKKSVHTLGKEMTEIAERARQKKLTRDDMVGGTFTISNLGGIGGSAFSPIINWPEVAILGLSRSRMTPVWKENQWVPRLHLPMSLSYDHRVIDGADAARFCRKLAELLENPLAMVLHA
;
A
#
# COMPACT_ATOMS: atom_id res chain seq x y z
N MET A 1 10.28 -3.54 -51.86
CA MET A 1 11.56 -2.99 -51.30
C MET A 1 11.54 -3.25 -49.81
N ALA A 2 12.61 -3.87 -49.29
CA ALA A 2 12.74 -4.08 -47.87
C ALA A 2 12.87 -2.75 -47.12
N ARG A 3 12.06 -2.52 -46.10
CA ARG A 3 12.10 -1.34 -45.23
C ARG A 3 12.59 -1.76 -43.84
N GLU A 4 13.40 -0.89 -43.27
CA GLU A 4 13.98 -1.10 -41.92
C GLU A 4 13.02 -0.66 -40.81
N ILE A 5 12.83 -1.51 -39.81
CA ILE A 5 12.19 -1.13 -38.55
C ILE A 5 13.28 -0.84 -37.55
N LYS A 6 13.25 0.37 -37.01
CA LYS A 6 14.20 0.87 -36.00
C LYS A 6 13.54 0.92 -34.65
N LEU A 7 14.33 0.63 -33.61
CA LEU A 7 13.90 0.75 -32.21
C LEU A 7 13.54 2.23 -31.92
N PRO A 8 12.31 2.55 -31.49
CA PRO A 8 11.94 3.91 -31.11
C PRO A 8 12.68 4.32 -29.82
N ASN A 9 12.58 5.60 -29.47
CA ASN A 9 13.14 6.10 -28.21
C ASN A 9 12.36 5.48 -27.02
N LEU A 10 13.04 4.79 -26.11
CA LEU A 10 12.45 4.07 -24.99
C LEU A 10 12.22 4.93 -23.74
N GLY A 11 12.48 6.26 -23.83
CA GLY A 11 12.34 7.25 -22.76
C GLY A 11 13.56 8.16 -22.61
N ASP A 12 13.40 9.30 -21.92
CA ASP A 12 14.48 10.25 -21.68
C ASP A 12 15.54 9.60 -20.75
N ASN A 13 16.78 9.51 -21.22
CA ASN A 13 17.98 8.93 -20.58
C ASN A 13 18.17 7.40 -20.69
N VAL A 14 17.39 6.65 -21.48
CA VAL A 14 17.63 5.22 -21.69
C VAL A 14 18.65 5.00 -22.80
N ALA A 15 19.87 4.57 -22.44
CA ALA A 15 20.97 4.38 -23.39
C ALA A 15 20.93 3.02 -24.12
N SER A 16 20.27 1.99 -23.56
CA SER A 16 20.11 0.64 -24.14
C SER A 16 19.01 -0.14 -23.42
N GLY A 17 18.43 -1.13 -24.10
CA GLY A 17 17.49 -2.10 -23.52
C GLY A 17 17.86 -3.54 -23.86
N ASP A 18 17.44 -4.49 -23.05
CA ASP A 18 17.65 -5.92 -23.26
C ASP A 18 16.39 -6.55 -23.89
N VAL A 19 16.53 -7.32 -24.98
CA VAL A 19 15.41 -7.98 -25.67
C VAL A 19 14.95 -9.17 -24.84
N LEU A 20 13.74 -9.10 -24.30
CA LEU A 20 13.13 -10.20 -23.52
C LEU A 20 12.54 -11.28 -24.39
N GLU A 21 11.83 -10.87 -25.44
CA GLU A 21 11.16 -11.80 -26.34
C GLU A 21 11.03 -11.22 -27.74
N VAL A 22 11.12 -12.08 -28.77
CA VAL A 22 10.86 -11.76 -30.17
C VAL A 22 9.51 -12.40 -30.52
N LYS A 23 8.48 -11.57 -30.76
CA LYS A 23 7.08 -12.00 -30.96
C LYS A 23 6.74 -12.36 -32.43
N VAL A 24 7.71 -12.23 -33.35
CA VAL A 24 7.52 -12.50 -34.79
C VAL A 24 8.65 -13.34 -35.36
N ALA A 25 8.33 -14.19 -36.32
CA ALA A 25 9.28 -15.02 -37.06
C ALA A 25 9.47 -14.52 -38.50
N VAL A 26 10.56 -14.95 -39.13
CA VAL A 26 10.80 -14.69 -40.54
C VAL A 26 9.72 -15.37 -41.38
N GLY A 27 8.99 -14.60 -42.17
CA GLY A 27 7.86 -15.04 -42.97
C GLY A 27 6.49 -14.65 -42.47
N ASP A 28 6.37 -14.11 -41.25
CA ASP A 28 5.12 -13.67 -40.67
C ASP A 28 4.62 -12.37 -41.31
N GLU A 29 3.29 -12.25 -41.47
CA GLU A 29 2.64 -11.01 -41.87
C GLU A 29 2.31 -10.17 -40.64
N VAL A 30 2.77 -8.92 -40.60
CA VAL A 30 2.53 -8.01 -39.48
C VAL A 30 1.73 -6.78 -39.93
N THR A 31 0.85 -6.32 -39.05
CA THR A 31 0.03 -5.11 -39.28
C THR A 31 0.62 -3.91 -38.56
N THR A 32 0.38 -2.71 -39.03
CA THR A 32 0.84 -1.48 -38.38
C THR A 32 0.31 -1.40 -36.95
N GLY A 33 1.20 -1.19 -35.98
CA GLY A 33 0.88 -1.16 -34.54
C GLY A 33 1.05 -2.52 -33.84
N GLN A 34 1.32 -3.62 -34.54
CA GLN A 34 1.57 -4.92 -33.94
C GLN A 34 2.96 -4.95 -33.27
N ALA A 35 3.04 -5.48 -32.04
CA ALA A 35 4.29 -5.63 -31.30
C ALA A 35 5.20 -6.70 -31.97
N ILE A 36 6.46 -6.35 -32.24
CA ILE A 36 7.44 -7.23 -32.87
C ILE A 36 8.41 -7.83 -31.87
N ILE A 37 8.88 -7.00 -30.93
CA ILE A 37 9.77 -7.43 -29.86
C ILE A 37 9.32 -6.80 -28.54
N GLU A 38 9.67 -7.43 -27.45
CA GLU A 38 9.54 -6.92 -26.09
C GLU A 38 10.94 -6.60 -25.55
N VAL A 39 11.12 -5.35 -25.08
CA VAL A 39 12.41 -4.84 -24.61
C VAL A 39 12.27 -4.37 -23.17
N GLU A 40 13.19 -4.76 -22.30
CA GLU A 40 13.32 -4.27 -20.92
C GLU A 40 14.36 -3.15 -20.86
N ALA A 41 13.96 -2.00 -20.35
CA ALA A 41 14.82 -0.85 -20.10
C ALA A 41 14.60 -0.34 -18.68
N GLU A 42 15.65 -0.32 -17.85
CA GLU A 42 15.63 0.19 -16.46
C GLU A 42 14.45 -0.33 -15.59
N LYS A 43 14.10 -1.61 -15.70
CA LYS A 43 13.00 -2.29 -14.97
C LYS A 43 11.58 -2.01 -15.49
N VAL A 44 11.44 -1.43 -16.67
CA VAL A 44 10.16 -1.29 -17.36
C VAL A 44 10.21 -2.07 -18.65
N THR A 45 9.26 -2.96 -18.87
CA THR A 45 9.06 -3.67 -20.13
C THR A 45 8.21 -2.86 -21.07
N ALA A 46 8.66 -2.71 -22.32
CA ALA A 46 7.94 -2.00 -23.37
C ALA A 46 7.84 -2.87 -24.62
N ASP A 47 6.64 -3.00 -25.17
CA ASP A 47 6.39 -3.59 -26.49
C ASP A 47 6.79 -2.59 -27.59
N VAL A 48 7.57 -3.05 -28.56
CA VAL A 48 7.97 -2.25 -29.72
C VAL A 48 7.05 -2.55 -30.89
N PRO A 49 6.12 -1.62 -31.23
CA PRO A 49 5.18 -1.82 -32.33
C PRO A 49 5.86 -1.53 -33.70
N THR A 50 5.44 -2.25 -34.74
CA THR A 50 5.83 -1.93 -36.12
C THR A 50 5.09 -0.69 -36.62
N SER A 51 5.81 0.18 -37.30
CA SER A 51 5.23 1.35 -38.03
C SER A 51 4.80 1.01 -39.46
N ILE A 52 5.06 -0.21 -39.93
CA ILE A 52 4.88 -0.62 -41.33
C ILE A 52 4.18 -2.00 -41.36
N ALA A 53 3.13 -2.12 -42.20
CA ALA A 53 2.52 -3.41 -42.46
C ALA A 53 3.26 -4.14 -43.60
N GLY A 54 3.40 -5.44 -43.51
CA GLY A 54 4.04 -6.26 -44.54
C GLY A 54 4.57 -7.59 -44.00
N LYS A 55 5.35 -8.29 -44.85
CA LYS A 55 5.93 -9.59 -44.49
C LYS A 55 7.34 -9.44 -43.94
N VAL A 56 7.61 -10.02 -42.78
CA VAL A 56 8.94 -10.01 -42.15
C VAL A 56 9.92 -10.82 -42.98
N THR A 57 10.94 -10.17 -43.56
CA THR A 57 11.98 -10.84 -44.36
C THR A 57 13.17 -11.26 -43.52
N GLN A 58 13.51 -10.49 -42.50
CA GLN A 58 14.62 -10.83 -41.61
C GLN A 58 14.45 -10.22 -40.23
N VAL A 59 14.76 -10.95 -39.17
CA VAL A 59 14.86 -10.47 -37.79
C VAL A 59 16.33 -10.41 -37.43
N LEU A 60 16.80 -9.23 -37.00
CA LEU A 60 18.23 -8.96 -36.76
C LEU A 60 18.64 -9.04 -35.30
N VAL A 61 17.65 -9.26 -34.40
CA VAL A 61 17.85 -9.32 -32.94
C VAL A 61 17.33 -10.66 -32.39
N LYS A 62 17.95 -11.13 -31.31
CA LYS A 62 17.58 -12.35 -30.61
C LYS A 62 17.26 -12.06 -29.14
N LYS A 63 16.55 -12.97 -28.49
CA LYS A 63 16.32 -12.93 -27.04
C LYS A 63 17.65 -12.84 -26.28
N GLY A 64 17.79 -11.82 -25.43
CA GLY A 64 18.99 -11.54 -24.65
C GLY A 64 19.98 -10.55 -25.30
N ASP A 65 19.69 -10.04 -26.50
CA ASP A 65 20.55 -9.05 -27.16
C ASP A 65 20.32 -7.66 -26.55
N LYS A 66 21.40 -6.86 -26.45
CA LYS A 66 21.31 -5.44 -26.09
C LYS A 66 21.09 -4.58 -27.31
N VAL A 67 20.00 -3.80 -27.29
CA VAL A 67 19.62 -2.94 -28.41
C VAL A 67 19.63 -1.46 -28.00
N LYS A 68 20.01 -0.59 -28.93
CA LYS A 68 20.05 0.87 -28.68
C LYS A 68 18.94 1.57 -29.46
N PRO A 69 18.40 2.70 -28.95
CA PRO A 69 17.46 3.54 -29.69
C PRO A 69 18.02 3.88 -31.10
N GLY A 70 17.18 3.70 -32.14
CA GLY A 70 17.59 3.89 -33.54
C GLY A 70 18.23 2.67 -34.23
N GLN A 71 18.52 1.59 -33.51
CA GLN A 71 19.06 0.34 -34.07
C GLN A 71 18.00 -0.39 -34.92
N VAL A 72 18.41 -0.95 -36.06
CA VAL A 72 17.51 -1.76 -36.92
C VAL A 72 17.26 -3.11 -36.26
N ILE A 73 15.99 -3.45 -36.06
CA ILE A 73 15.56 -4.68 -35.37
C ILE A 73 15.00 -5.74 -36.32
N ALA A 74 14.34 -5.32 -37.40
CA ALA A 74 13.79 -6.21 -38.41
C ALA A 74 13.70 -5.55 -39.78
N LEU A 75 13.65 -6.36 -40.84
CA LEU A 75 13.38 -5.93 -42.21
C LEU A 75 12.03 -6.48 -42.63
N ILE A 76 11.17 -5.59 -43.18
CA ILE A 76 9.83 -5.94 -43.67
C ILE A 76 9.71 -5.56 -45.15
N GLU A 77 9.12 -6.43 -45.94
CA GLU A 77 8.73 -6.16 -47.32
C GLU A 77 7.27 -5.68 -47.33
N GLY A 78 7.09 -4.35 -47.48
CA GLY A 78 5.80 -3.68 -47.39
C GLY A 78 5.13 -3.42 -48.73
N THR A 79 3.80 -3.57 -48.78
CA THR A 79 2.90 -3.03 -49.79
C THR A 79 2.61 -1.58 -49.46
N ASN A 80 2.68 -0.71 -50.52
CA ASN A 80 2.58 0.74 -50.47
C ASN A 80 1.41 1.28 -49.59
N GLY A 81 1.75 2.16 -48.64
CA GLY A 81 0.79 3.02 -47.95
C GLY A 81 1.57 4.12 -47.21
N GLN A 82 1.64 5.26 -47.84
CA GLN A 82 2.26 6.48 -47.34
C GLN A 82 1.36 7.12 -46.29
N ALA A 83 1.88 7.40 -45.09
CA ALA A 83 1.26 8.33 -44.15
C ALA A 83 2.35 9.15 -43.43
N GLU A 84 2.31 10.40 -43.67
CA GLU A 84 3.09 11.52 -43.19
C GLU A 84 2.85 11.77 -41.69
N ALA A 85 3.86 12.21 -40.98
CA ALA A 85 3.78 12.55 -39.54
C ALA A 85 2.93 13.82 -39.33
N PRO A 86 2.08 13.91 -38.31
CA PRO A 86 1.45 15.18 -37.96
C PRO A 86 2.29 15.96 -36.96
N LYS A 87 2.54 17.21 -37.36
CA LYS A 87 3.11 18.33 -36.61
C LYS A 87 2.12 18.79 -35.55
N ALA A 88 2.62 19.13 -34.39
CA ALA A 88 1.84 19.72 -33.30
C ALA A 88 1.26 21.09 -33.68
N ALA A 89 0.02 21.36 -33.30
CA ALA A 89 -0.60 22.69 -33.23
C ALA A 89 -1.73 22.71 -32.19
N PRO A 90 -2.17 23.93 -31.72
CA PRO A 90 -2.51 24.19 -30.33
C PRO A 90 -4.00 23.93 -29.96
N ALA A 91 -4.22 23.95 -28.65
CA ALA A 91 -5.51 23.73 -27.99
C ALA A 91 -6.62 24.70 -28.43
N GLU A 92 -7.81 24.14 -28.71
CA GLU A 92 -9.07 24.88 -28.78
C GLU A 92 -10.19 24.12 -28.06
N ALA A 93 -11.11 24.87 -27.46
CA ALA A 93 -12.10 24.49 -26.48
C ALA A 93 -13.19 23.53 -26.97
N PRO A 94 -13.96 22.87 -26.08
CA PRO A 94 -14.83 21.74 -26.42
C PRO A 94 -16.17 22.19 -27.03
N PRO A 95 -16.69 21.48 -28.04
CA PRO A 95 -18.05 21.61 -28.51
C PRO A 95 -19.02 20.70 -27.77
N LYS A 96 -20.24 21.19 -27.66
CA LYS A 96 -21.42 20.62 -27.00
C LYS A 96 -21.84 19.27 -27.58
N GLU A 97 -22.28 18.42 -26.69
CA GLU A 97 -22.90 17.11 -26.86
C GLU A 97 -24.20 17.18 -27.68
N PRO A 98 -24.46 16.27 -28.65
CA PRO A 98 -25.79 16.08 -29.22
C PRO A 98 -26.57 14.99 -28.44
N PRO A 99 -27.92 15.04 -28.43
CA PRO A 99 -28.74 14.22 -27.53
C PRO A 99 -28.84 12.75 -27.97
N ALA A 100 -28.93 11.88 -26.98
CA ALA A 100 -29.03 10.44 -27.08
C ALA A 100 -30.34 9.99 -27.76
N PRO A 101 -30.33 8.94 -28.59
CA PRO A 101 -31.53 8.34 -29.13
C PRO A 101 -32.17 7.38 -28.10
N THR A 102 -33.51 7.49 -28.02
CA THR A 102 -34.43 6.64 -27.25
C THR A 102 -34.35 5.15 -27.65
N PRO A 103 -34.41 4.22 -26.68
CA PRO A 103 -34.39 2.80 -26.95
C PRO A 103 -35.76 2.31 -27.43
N LYS A 104 -35.79 1.54 -28.53
CA LYS A 104 -36.94 0.75 -28.97
C LYS A 104 -37.07 -0.51 -28.10
N PRO A 105 -38.29 -1.03 -27.87
CA PRO A 105 -38.51 -2.23 -27.06
C PRO A 105 -37.95 -3.47 -27.74
N VAL A 106 -37.17 -4.26 -27.02
CA VAL A 106 -36.72 -5.58 -27.47
C VAL A 106 -37.67 -6.64 -26.91
N GLU A 107 -38.17 -7.43 -27.82
CA GLU A 107 -39.06 -8.59 -27.64
C GLU A 107 -38.43 -9.67 -26.75
N ALA A 108 -39.24 -10.25 -25.86
CA ALA A 108 -38.78 -11.23 -24.87
C ALA A 108 -38.30 -12.53 -25.54
N ALA A 109 -37.04 -12.85 -25.41
CA ALA A 109 -36.47 -14.14 -25.76
C ALA A 109 -36.69 -15.16 -24.62
N LYS A 110 -37.13 -16.37 -25.00
CA LYS A 110 -37.39 -17.53 -24.15
C LYS A 110 -36.18 -17.92 -23.32
N PRO A 111 -36.38 -18.44 -22.09
CA PRO A 111 -35.25 -18.86 -21.23
C PRO A 111 -34.53 -20.08 -21.81
N ALA A 112 -33.22 -19.97 -21.94
CA ALA A 112 -32.34 -21.08 -22.25
C ALA A 112 -32.19 -22.02 -21.02
N PRO A 113 -31.93 -23.32 -21.24
CA PRO A 113 -31.87 -24.28 -20.14
C PRO A 113 -30.70 -23.99 -19.19
N ALA A 114 -30.92 -24.21 -17.89
CA ALA A 114 -29.98 -24.05 -16.83
C ALA A 114 -28.64 -24.78 -17.12
N VAL A 115 -27.55 -24.00 -17.14
CA VAL A 115 -26.21 -24.54 -17.22
C VAL A 115 -25.92 -25.17 -15.85
N ALA A 116 -25.63 -26.46 -15.85
CA ALA A 116 -25.14 -27.20 -14.68
C ALA A 116 -23.86 -26.56 -14.13
N PRO A 117 -23.62 -26.58 -12.81
CA PRO A 117 -22.41 -26.02 -12.23
C PRO A 117 -21.16 -26.69 -12.81
N PRO A 118 -20.03 -25.94 -12.99
CA PRO A 118 -18.85 -26.49 -13.61
C PRO A 118 -18.32 -27.66 -12.77
N ALA A 119 -18.17 -28.80 -13.42
CA ALA A 119 -17.53 -29.96 -12.83
C ALA A 119 -16.11 -29.57 -12.37
N LYS A 120 -15.76 -29.92 -11.13
CA LYS A 120 -14.41 -29.83 -10.60
C LYS A 120 -13.44 -30.51 -11.59
N PRO A 121 -12.26 -29.93 -11.85
CA PRO A 121 -11.30 -30.57 -12.73
C PRO A 121 -10.93 -31.96 -12.15
N ARG A 122 -11.20 -32.99 -12.92
CA ARG A 122 -10.68 -34.33 -12.67
C ARG A 122 -9.19 -34.25 -12.98
N SER A 123 -8.35 -34.33 -11.96
CA SER A 123 -6.93 -34.61 -12.12
C SER A 123 -6.80 -36.09 -12.53
N ASP A 124 -6.53 -36.31 -13.81
CA ASP A 124 -6.02 -37.58 -14.32
C ASP A 124 -4.55 -37.70 -13.89
N ASP A 125 -4.33 -38.07 -12.65
CA ASP A 125 -3.05 -38.58 -12.21
C ASP A 125 -3.31 -39.91 -11.45
N ASN A 126 -3.18 -41.00 -12.19
CA ASN A 126 -3.43 -42.36 -11.73
C ASN A 126 -2.24 -42.85 -10.87
N GLN A 127 -1.81 -42.07 -9.89
CA GLN A 127 -0.90 -42.52 -8.85
C GLN A 127 -1.71 -43.28 -7.80
N VAL A 128 -1.56 -44.62 -7.81
CA VAL A 128 -2.14 -45.49 -6.79
C VAL A 128 -1.45 -45.21 -5.45
N VAL A 129 -2.03 -44.29 -4.63
CA VAL A 129 -1.54 -44.02 -3.28
C VAL A 129 -1.77 -45.25 -2.39
N HIS A 130 -0.69 -45.84 -1.91
CA HIS A 130 -0.74 -46.99 -1.01
C HIS A 130 -1.14 -46.51 0.41
N ALA A 131 -2.40 -46.68 0.78
CA ALA A 131 -2.93 -46.31 2.11
C ALA A 131 -3.94 -47.37 2.60
N GLY A 132 -3.97 -47.60 3.88
CA GLY A 132 -4.92 -48.51 4.51
C GLY A 132 -6.35 -47.94 4.59
N PRO A 133 -7.39 -48.80 4.78
CA PRO A 133 -8.80 -48.35 4.85
C PRO A 133 -9.05 -47.27 5.91
N ALA A 134 -8.42 -47.40 7.09
CA ALA A 134 -8.54 -46.45 8.18
C ALA A 134 -7.88 -45.09 7.83
N THR A 135 -6.75 -45.09 7.13
CA THR A 135 -6.08 -43.86 6.64
C THR A 135 -6.92 -43.16 5.58
N ARG A 136 -7.54 -43.91 4.66
CA ARG A 136 -8.46 -43.37 3.65
C ARG A 136 -9.72 -42.74 4.25
N ARG A 137 -10.22 -43.35 5.36
CA ARG A 137 -11.36 -42.79 6.09
C ARG A 137 -10.97 -41.48 6.79
N LEU A 138 -9.84 -41.48 7.49
CA LEU A 138 -9.33 -40.29 8.16
C LEU A 138 -9.09 -39.11 7.14
N ALA A 139 -8.50 -39.43 6.00
CA ALA A 139 -8.27 -38.42 4.96
C ALA A 139 -9.59 -37.84 4.41
N ARG A 140 -10.63 -38.65 4.27
CA ARG A 140 -11.95 -38.18 3.85
C ARG A 140 -12.65 -37.34 4.92
N ASP A 141 -12.54 -37.74 6.20
CA ASP A 141 -13.14 -37.01 7.33
C ASP A 141 -12.55 -35.58 7.45
N PHE A 142 -11.30 -35.39 7.02
CA PHE A 142 -10.61 -34.09 7.01
C PHE A 142 -10.42 -33.47 5.60
N GLU A 143 -11.08 -34.01 4.58
CA GLU A 143 -11.01 -33.55 3.18
C GLU A 143 -9.58 -33.43 2.63
N VAL A 144 -8.66 -34.30 3.07
CA VAL A 144 -7.25 -34.33 2.67
C VAL A 144 -7.06 -35.27 1.47
N ASP A 145 -6.46 -34.76 0.40
CA ASP A 145 -6.04 -35.60 -0.72
C ASP A 145 -4.74 -36.32 -0.37
N LEU A 146 -4.81 -37.65 -0.35
CA LEU A 146 -3.69 -38.53 -0.02
C LEU A 146 -2.52 -38.45 -1.00
N ALA A 147 -2.75 -37.97 -2.23
CA ALA A 147 -1.69 -37.73 -3.19
C ALA A 147 -0.67 -36.67 -2.73
N HIS A 148 -1.09 -35.76 -1.87
CA HIS A 148 -0.24 -34.69 -1.33
C HIS A 148 0.41 -35.04 0.02
N VAL A 149 0.12 -36.23 0.58
CA VAL A 149 0.65 -36.66 1.89
C VAL A 149 1.89 -37.54 1.65
N PRO A 150 3.10 -37.12 2.09
CA PRO A 150 4.29 -37.97 1.99
C PRO A 150 4.14 -39.20 2.89
N GLY A 151 4.16 -40.40 2.27
CA GLY A 151 4.08 -41.67 3.00
C GLY A 151 5.44 -42.09 3.53
N ASN A 152 5.57 -42.25 4.86
CA ASN A 152 6.79 -42.74 5.53
C ASN A 152 6.77 -44.23 5.84
N GLY A 153 5.70 -44.95 5.49
CA GLY A 153 5.59 -46.40 5.70
C GLY A 153 6.35 -47.23 4.66
N PRO A 154 6.46 -48.58 4.88
CA PRO A 154 7.12 -49.48 3.92
C PRO A 154 6.55 -49.32 2.50
N ALA A 155 7.45 -49.24 1.51
CA ALA A 155 7.13 -49.00 0.10
C ALA A 155 6.34 -47.69 -0.15
N GLY A 156 6.57 -46.61 0.65
CA GLY A 156 5.91 -45.33 0.47
C GLY A 156 4.43 -45.29 0.91
N ARG A 157 4.00 -46.27 1.75
CA ARG A 157 2.64 -46.35 2.24
C ARG A 157 2.33 -45.17 3.19
N VAL A 158 1.21 -44.49 2.96
CA VAL A 158 0.71 -43.42 3.81
C VAL A 158 0.03 -44.01 5.04
N SER A 159 0.49 -43.65 6.24
CA SER A 159 -0.07 -44.01 7.54
C SER A 159 -1.05 -42.94 8.05
N GLN A 160 -1.81 -43.26 9.13
CA GLN A 160 -2.65 -42.27 9.79
C GLN A 160 -1.85 -41.14 10.43
N ASP A 161 -0.63 -41.44 10.90
CA ASP A 161 0.23 -40.44 11.52
C ASP A 161 0.83 -39.50 10.47
N ASP A 162 1.07 -39.96 9.24
CA ASP A 162 1.46 -39.09 8.12
C ASP A 162 0.34 -38.08 7.80
N VAL A 163 -0.91 -38.52 7.74
CA VAL A 163 -2.07 -37.62 7.55
C VAL A 163 -2.18 -36.62 8.69
N LYS A 164 -2.03 -37.01 9.95
CA LYS A 164 -2.04 -36.10 11.10
C LYS A 164 -0.88 -35.11 11.07
N ASN A 165 0.31 -35.56 10.70
CA ASN A 165 1.48 -34.68 10.56
C ASN A 165 1.32 -33.71 9.41
N TYR A 166 0.74 -34.15 8.31
CA TYR A 166 0.40 -33.28 7.18
C TYR A 166 -0.63 -32.23 7.58
N LEU A 167 -1.70 -32.61 8.31
CA LEU A 167 -2.67 -31.67 8.87
C LEU A 167 -2.03 -30.69 9.85
N ARG A 168 -1.11 -31.14 10.71
CA ARG A 168 -0.34 -30.24 11.58
C ARG A 168 0.54 -29.29 10.79
N SER A 169 1.16 -29.76 9.71
CA SER A 169 1.98 -28.93 8.83
C SER A 169 1.12 -27.91 8.06
N LEU A 170 -0.09 -28.28 7.64
CA LEU A 170 -1.06 -27.34 7.05
C LEU A 170 -1.56 -26.32 8.09
N ALA A 171 -1.84 -26.75 9.33
CA ALA A 171 -2.21 -25.86 10.41
C ALA A 171 -1.06 -24.94 10.84
N ALA A 172 0.18 -25.47 10.85
CA ALA A 172 1.38 -24.67 11.12
C ALA A 172 1.78 -23.80 9.91
N GLY A 173 1.54 -24.27 8.69
CA GLY A 173 1.78 -23.53 7.44
C GLY A 173 0.62 -22.63 7.04
N GLY A 174 -0.58 -22.87 7.57
CA GLY A 174 -1.75 -21.97 7.40
C GLY A 174 -1.62 -20.64 8.13
N ALA A 175 -0.61 -20.50 9.01
CA ALA A 175 -0.13 -19.21 9.49
C ALA A 175 0.80 -18.50 8.48
N SER A 176 1.17 -19.15 7.39
CA SER A 176 1.84 -18.58 6.24
C SER A 176 0.76 -18.16 5.22
N SER A 177 -0.02 -17.13 5.55
CA SER A 177 -0.67 -16.29 4.53
C SER A 177 0.32 -16.10 3.40
N GLY A 178 -0.08 -16.17 2.12
CA GLY A 178 0.74 -16.09 0.91
C GLY A 178 1.85 -15.03 0.92
N GLY A 179 2.77 -15.16 1.87
CA GLY A 179 3.88 -14.26 2.09
C GLY A 179 4.85 -14.39 0.93
N VAL A 180 5.22 -13.27 0.37
CA VAL A 180 6.30 -13.14 -0.60
C VAL A 180 7.49 -13.97 -0.10
N LYS A 181 7.88 -15.02 -0.84
CA LYS A 181 9.07 -15.83 -0.50
C LYS A 181 10.28 -14.91 -0.58
N VAL A 182 10.83 -14.59 0.59
CA VAL A 182 12.07 -13.80 0.65
C VAL A 182 13.20 -14.70 0.16
N PRO A 183 13.95 -14.29 -0.89
CA PRO A 183 15.10 -15.05 -1.36
C PRO A 183 16.20 -15.11 -0.29
N PRO A 184 17.06 -16.13 -0.30
CA PRO A 184 18.19 -16.22 0.62
C PRO A 184 19.14 -15.03 0.42
N MET A 185 19.68 -14.51 1.53
CA MET A 185 20.66 -13.42 1.48
C MET A 185 21.94 -13.87 0.77
N PRO A 186 22.55 -13.01 -0.07
CA PRO A 186 23.88 -13.26 -0.60
C PRO A 186 24.94 -13.26 0.52
N ASP A 187 26.04 -13.93 0.27
CA ASP A 187 27.20 -13.91 1.17
C ASP A 187 27.97 -12.59 1.03
N PHE A 188 27.67 -11.64 1.91
CA PHE A 188 28.28 -10.31 1.90
C PHE A 188 29.78 -10.32 2.24
N ALA A 189 30.30 -11.38 2.89
CA ALA A 189 31.72 -11.48 3.22
C ALA A 189 32.62 -11.56 1.96
N LYS A 190 32.02 -11.89 0.79
CA LYS A 190 32.71 -11.86 -0.52
C LYS A 190 33.16 -10.46 -0.96
N TRP A 191 32.54 -9.40 -0.44
CA TRP A 191 32.81 -8.02 -0.86
C TRP A 191 33.51 -7.18 0.19
N GLY A 192 33.63 -7.69 1.43
CA GLY A 192 34.30 -6.96 2.51
C GLY A 192 34.01 -7.50 3.90
N SER A 193 34.59 -6.88 4.91
CA SER A 193 34.34 -7.24 6.31
C SER A 193 32.88 -6.96 6.70
N VAL A 194 32.23 -7.90 7.36
CA VAL A 194 30.88 -7.78 7.85
C VAL A 194 30.83 -7.91 9.38
N SER A 195 29.93 -7.18 10.02
CA SER A 195 29.60 -7.36 11.44
C SER A 195 28.16 -7.81 11.58
N VAL A 196 27.92 -8.87 12.34
CA VAL A 196 26.59 -9.42 12.59
C VAL A 196 26.16 -9.06 14.01
N LYS A 197 24.96 -8.50 14.16
CA LYS A 197 24.33 -8.24 15.46
C LYS A 197 23.00 -8.97 15.55
N PRO A 198 22.64 -9.53 16.71
CA PRO A 198 21.33 -10.16 16.89
C PRO A 198 20.22 -9.13 16.71
N PHE A 199 19.12 -9.54 16.06
CA PHE A 199 17.92 -8.70 15.89
C PHE A 199 17.09 -8.81 17.16
N GLU A 200 17.00 -7.71 17.92
CA GLU A 200 16.35 -7.67 19.23
C GLU A 200 14.86 -8.04 19.14
N SER A 201 14.35 -8.71 20.18
CA SER A 201 12.97 -9.24 20.23
C SER A 201 11.90 -8.18 19.98
N ILE A 202 12.07 -6.96 20.54
CA ILE A 202 11.12 -5.86 20.34
C ILE A 202 11.12 -5.41 18.87
N ARG A 203 12.30 -5.24 18.26
CA ARG A 203 12.41 -4.89 16.85
C ARG A 203 11.86 -5.97 15.94
N LYS A 204 12.04 -7.25 16.31
CA LYS A 204 11.46 -8.38 15.57
C LYS A 204 9.93 -8.34 15.62
N ALA A 205 9.33 -8.19 16.79
CA ALA A 205 7.88 -8.07 16.94
C ALA A 205 7.32 -6.87 16.16
N THR A 206 8.02 -5.73 16.18
CA THR A 206 7.65 -4.55 15.38
C THR A 206 7.73 -4.84 13.89
N ALA A 207 8.79 -5.50 13.42
CA ALA A 207 8.97 -5.86 12.01
C ALA A 207 7.86 -6.79 11.52
N ASP A 208 7.55 -7.84 12.29
CA ASP A 208 6.49 -8.79 11.97
C ASP A 208 5.11 -8.09 11.91
N HIS A 209 4.81 -7.23 12.89
CA HIS A 209 3.57 -6.46 12.95
C HIS A 209 3.43 -5.46 11.80
N LEU A 210 4.47 -4.68 11.51
CA LEU A 210 4.45 -3.70 10.42
C LEU A 210 4.40 -4.38 9.04
N THR A 211 5.10 -5.50 8.87
CA THR A 211 5.04 -6.28 7.63
C THR A 211 3.63 -6.82 7.40
N MET A 212 2.98 -7.34 8.45
CA MET A 212 1.60 -7.78 8.39
C MET A 212 0.67 -6.62 8.04
N SER A 213 0.77 -5.48 8.75
CA SER A 213 -0.05 -4.28 8.50
C SER A 213 0.09 -3.79 7.05
N TRP A 214 1.31 -3.74 6.52
CA TRP A 214 1.58 -3.33 5.15
C TRP A 214 0.97 -4.25 4.10
N ASN A 215 1.01 -5.56 4.35
CA ASN A 215 0.49 -6.56 3.42
C ASN A 215 -1.04 -6.65 3.39
N VAL A 216 -1.71 -6.36 4.54
CA VAL A 216 -3.17 -6.53 4.63
C VAL A 216 -3.95 -5.24 4.41
N ILE A 217 -3.30 -4.07 4.51
CA ILE A 217 -3.96 -2.77 4.38
C ILE A 217 -3.50 -2.09 3.08
N PRO A 218 -4.38 -1.80 2.13
CA PRO A 218 -4.08 -0.90 1.00
C PRO A 218 -3.98 0.54 1.51
N HIS A 219 -2.75 0.97 1.83
CA HIS A 219 -2.48 2.30 2.36
C HIS A 219 -2.60 3.38 1.28
N VAL A 220 -3.30 4.46 1.62
CA VAL A 220 -3.22 5.73 0.90
C VAL A 220 -2.88 6.83 1.90
N THR A 221 -2.12 7.82 1.47
CA THR A 221 -1.74 8.97 2.32
C THR A 221 -2.22 10.26 1.70
N HIS A 222 -3.01 11.02 2.47
CA HIS A 222 -3.40 12.40 2.16
C HIS A 222 -2.56 13.37 2.97
N GLN A 223 -2.06 14.45 2.35
CA GLN A 223 -1.22 15.45 2.99
C GLN A 223 -1.90 16.82 2.95
N ASP A 224 -1.82 17.56 4.04
CA ASP A 224 -2.34 18.92 4.17
C ASP A 224 -1.51 19.70 5.20
N PHE A 225 -1.80 20.98 5.37
CA PHE A 225 -1.14 21.86 6.33
C PHE A 225 -2.19 22.54 7.22
N ALA A 226 -1.81 22.74 8.48
CA ALA A 226 -2.56 23.62 9.40
C ALA A 226 -1.72 24.84 9.77
N ASP A 227 -2.29 26.00 9.75
CA ASP A 227 -1.67 27.20 10.31
C ASP A 227 -1.78 27.18 11.84
N VAL A 228 -0.66 26.94 12.49
CA VAL A 228 -0.59 26.83 13.97
C VAL A 228 0.05 28.05 14.61
N THR A 229 0.14 29.17 13.89
CA THR A 229 0.78 30.42 14.38
C THR A 229 0.11 30.88 15.67
N ASP A 230 -1.20 30.91 15.71
CA ASP A 230 -1.95 31.42 16.86
C ASP A 230 -1.92 30.44 18.05
N ILE A 231 -1.95 29.12 17.79
CA ILE A 231 -1.70 28.09 18.81
C ILE A 231 -0.32 28.24 19.42
N GLU A 232 0.70 28.45 18.61
CA GLU A 232 2.09 28.59 19.09
C GLU A 232 2.27 29.86 19.92
N ALA A 233 1.64 30.98 19.53
CA ALA A 233 1.63 32.22 20.30
C ALA A 233 0.92 32.02 21.66
N PHE A 234 -0.27 31.38 21.65
CA PHE A 234 -1.03 31.06 22.85
C PHE A 234 -0.24 30.14 23.80
N ARG A 235 0.36 29.09 23.25
CA ARG A 235 1.19 28.13 23.99
C ARG A 235 2.33 28.82 24.74
N LYS A 236 3.08 29.70 24.06
CA LYS A 236 4.17 30.48 24.67
C LYS A 236 3.67 31.41 25.76
N GLN A 237 2.52 32.06 25.58
CA GLN A 237 1.92 32.89 26.60
C GLN A 237 1.55 32.11 27.85
N GLN A 238 0.93 30.91 27.68
CA GLN A 238 0.53 30.07 28.83
C GLN A 238 1.76 29.50 29.57
N GLU A 239 2.81 29.11 28.84
CA GLU A 239 4.06 28.65 29.43
C GLU A 239 4.71 29.77 30.28
N GLY A 240 4.70 31.02 29.82
CA GLY A 240 5.18 32.18 30.56
C GLY A 240 4.35 32.50 31.82
N GLN A 241 3.08 32.07 31.90
CA GLN A 241 2.19 32.22 33.05
C GLN A 241 2.28 31.04 34.05
N GLY A 242 3.16 30.08 33.83
CA GLY A 242 3.38 28.95 34.75
C GLY A 242 2.36 27.81 34.60
N ALA A 243 1.61 27.76 33.51
CA ALA A 243 0.61 26.70 33.24
C ALA A 243 1.25 25.33 32.89
N GLY A 244 2.59 25.19 33.00
CA GLY A 244 3.32 24.00 32.61
C GLY A 244 3.60 23.93 31.12
N LYS A 245 4.39 22.92 30.71
CA LYS A 245 4.80 22.75 29.33
C LYS A 245 3.64 22.22 28.47
N LEU A 246 3.08 23.06 27.64
CA LEU A 246 2.05 22.72 26.67
C LEU A 246 2.70 22.52 25.28
N THR A 247 2.26 21.54 24.52
CA THR A 247 2.80 21.24 23.17
C THR A 247 1.72 21.36 22.11
N VAL A 248 2.08 21.69 20.87
CA VAL A 248 1.15 21.67 19.72
C VAL A 248 0.50 20.28 19.57
N THR A 249 1.24 19.21 19.88
CA THR A 249 0.73 17.84 19.84
C THR A 249 -0.47 17.63 20.77
N ALA A 250 -0.53 18.30 21.92
CA ALA A 250 -1.68 18.19 22.82
C ALA A 250 -2.97 18.78 22.22
N PHE A 251 -2.86 19.86 21.45
CA PHE A 251 -3.97 20.39 20.67
C PHE A 251 -4.39 19.45 19.54
N VAL A 252 -3.42 18.87 18.82
CA VAL A 252 -3.71 17.86 17.79
C VAL A 252 -4.43 16.65 18.37
N LEU A 253 -3.99 16.13 19.52
CA LEU A 253 -4.64 15.02 20.24
C LEU A 253 -6.12 15.35 20.54
N LYS A 254 -6.40 16.53 21.08
CA LYS A 254 -7.78 16.95 21.37
C LYS A 254 -8.60 17.13 20.10
N ALA A 255 -8.07 17.78 19.08
CA ALA A 255 -8.73 17.96 17.79
C ALA A 255 -9.05 16.61 17.12
N CYS A 256 -8.11 15.66 17.14
CA CYS A 256 -8.36 14.30 16.65
C CYS A 256 -9.48 13.62 17.45
N ALA A 257 -9.48 13.70 18.78
CA ALA A 257 -10.53 13.08 19.60
C ALA A 257 -11.93 13.65 19.27
N ILE A 258 -12.03 14.95 18.98
CA ILE A 258 -13.27 15.61 18.53
C ILE A 258 -13.69 15.05 17.17
N LEU A 259 -12.76 14.98 16.21
CA LEU A 259 -13.08 14.54 14.86
C LEU A 259 -13.43 13.07 14.79
N LEU A 260 -12.81 12.21 15.58
CA LEU A 260 -13.16 10.78 15.64
C LEU A 260 -14.59 10.55 16.13
N LYS A 261 -15.17 11.44 16.93
CA LYS A 261 -16.59 11.41 17.27
C LYS A 261 -17.49 11.83 16.10
N GLN A 262 -17.06 12.81 15.32
CA GLN A 262 -17.83 13.34 14.19
C GLN A 262 -17.71 12.45 12.94
N MET A 263 -16.60 11.74 12.80
CA MET A 263 -16.27 10.90 11.66
C MET A 263 -15.87 9.50 12.14
N PRO A 264 -16.85 8.69 12.59
CA PRO A 264 -16.60 7.42 13.29
C PRO A 264 -15.91 6.37 12.42
N GLN A 265 -15.95 6.49 11.08
CA GLN A 265 -15.20 5.61 10.17
C GLN A 265 -13.68 5.65 10.42
N PHE A 266 -13.13 6.75 10.96
CA PHE A 266 -11.71 6.84 11.35
C PHE A 266 -11.41 6.19 12.69
N ASN A 267 -12.44 5.87 13.48
CA ASN A 267 -12.35 5.20 14.79
C ASN A 267 -12.85 3.75 14.74
N ALA A 268 -12.65 3.10 13.59
CA ALA A 268 -13.15 1.76 13.32
C ALA A 268 -12.03 0.71 13.23
N SER A 269 -12.40 -0.53 13.03
CA SER A 269 -11.55 -1.64 12.61
C SER A 269 -12.29 -2.51 11.61
N LEU A 270 -11.60 -3.01 10.59
CA LEU A 270 -12.17 -3.89 9.58
C LEU A 270 -11.84 -5.36 9.91
N ASP A 271 -12.86 -6.16 10.21
CA ASP A 271 -12.75 -7.62 10.28
C ASP A 271 -13.04 -8.22 8.90
N THR A 272 -11.99 -8.50 8.14
CA THR A 272 -12.12 -9.06 6.79
C THR A 272 -12.59 -10.50 6.77
N LEU A 273 -12.41 -11.26 7.87
CA LEU A 273 -12.83 -12.66 7.95
C LEU A 273 -14.35 -12.77 8.12
N LYS A 274 -14.95 -11.83 8.86
CA LYS A 274 -16.40 -11.76 9.06
C LYS A 274 -17.10 -10.82 8.07
N GLY A 275 -16.34 -9.96 7.37
CA GLY A 275 -16.89 -8.92 6.52
C GLY A 275 -17.58 -7.80 7.33
N GLU A 276 -17.09 -7.52 8.53
CA GLU A 276 -17.70 -6.56 9.46
C GLU A 276 -16.80 -5.34 9.68
N LEU A 277 -17.40 -4.15 9.73
CA LEU A 277 -16.75 -2.92 10.16
C LEU A 277 -17.16 -2.62 11.61
N ILE A 278 -16.18 -2.62 12.51
CA ILE A 278 -16.37 -2.46 13.96
C ILE A 278 -16.12 -1.00 14.33
N TYR A 279 -17.17 -0.26 14.63
CA TYR A 279 -17.09 1.11 15.16
C TYR A 279 -16.85 1.09 16.67
N LYS A 280 -15.85 1.85 17.13
CA LYS A 280 -15.47 1.91 18.54
C LYS A 280 -16.09 3.14 19.20
N ASN A 281 -16.82 2.96 20.30
CA ASN A 281 -17.42 4.06 21.06
C ASN A 281 -16.53 4.52 22.23
N PHE A 282 -15.22 4.35 22.08
CA PHE A 282 -14.17 4.81 22.99
C PHE A 282 -13.02 5.38 22.14
N TYR A 283 -12.28 6.34 22.69
CA TYR A 283 -11.29 7.13 21.96
C TYR A 283 -9.95 7.08 22.68
N HIS A 284 -9.15 6.08 22.35
CA HIS A 284 -7.82 5.83 22.93
C HIS A 284 -6.76 6.12 21.88
N LEU A 285 -6.07 7.25 22.04
CA LEU A 285 -5.11 7.72 21.05
C LEU A 285 -3.72 7.14 21.32
N GLY A 286 -3.17 6.45 20.32
CA GLY A 286 -1.77 6.02 20.32
C GLY A 286 -0.85 7.20 20.03
N VAL A 287 0.25 7.29 20.77
CA VAL A 287 1.32 8.27 20.49
C VAL A 287 2.61 7.51 20.24
N ALA A 288 3.17 7.67 19.03
CA ALA A 288 4.43 7.05 18.68
C ALA A 288 5.60 7.75 19.40
N ILE A 289 6.36 6.99 20.18
CA ILE A 289 7.48 7.49 20.97
C ILE A 289 8.74 6.73 20.58
N ASP A 290 9.75 7.46 20.16
CA ASP A 290 11.08 6.90 19.88
C ASP A 290 11.83 6.61 21.18
N THR A 291 12.42 5.40 21.27
CA THR A 291 13.23 4.95 22.38
C THR A 291 14.50 4.26 21.89
N GLU A 292 15.49 4.12 22.74
CA GLU A 292 16.75 3.42 22.41
C GLU A 292 16.53 1.99 21.86
N ARG A 293 15.43 1.31 22.28
CA ARG A 293 15.08 -0.04 21.82
C ARG A 293 14.19 -0.08 20.59
N GLY A 294 13.78 1.07 20.07
CA GLY A 294 12.88 1.22 18.93
C GLY A 294 11.60 1.99 19.26
N LEU A 295 10.72 2.06 18.29
CA LEU A 295 9.45 2.78 18.37
C LEU A 295 8.44 2.00 19.22
N VAL A 296 7.79 2.69 20.16
CA VAL A 296 6.66 2.16 20.94
C VAL A 296 5.45 3.10 20.80
N VAL A 297 4.25 2.56 20.89
CA VAL A 297 3.01 3.32 20.68
C VAL A 297 2.05 3.14 21.87
N PRO A 298 2.37 3.72 23.04
CA PRO A 298 1.46 3.69 24.17
C PRO A 298 0.18 4.50 23.89
N LYS A 299 -0.87 4.24 24.67
CA LYS A 299 -2.21 4.76 24.45
C LYS A 299 -2.61 5.77 25.54
N LEU A 300 -3.06 6.95 25.12
CA LEU A 300 -3.77 7.90 25.96
C LEU A 300 -5.26 7.53 25.94
N ARG A 301 -5.76 7.02 27.06
CA ARG A 301 -7.14 6.53 27.14
C ARG A 301 -8.14 7.69 27.30
N ASP A 302 -9.37 7.48 26.82
CA ASP A 302 -10.49 8.43 26.97
C ASP A 302 -10.11 9.87 26.61
N ALA A 303 -9.41 10.05 25.48
CA ALA A 303 -8.87 11.34 25.04
C ALA A 303 -9.99 12.38 24.81
N ASP A 304 -11.19 11.93 24.47
CA ASP A 304 -12.37 12.75 24.26
C ASP A 304 -12.84 13.45 25.55
N LYS A 305 -12.69 12.81 26.72
CA LYS A 305 -13.12 13.30 28.03
C LYS A 305 -12.10 14.22 28.70
N LYS A 306 -10.91 14.36 28.10
CA LYS A 306 -9.77 15.09 28.70
C LYS A 306 -9.58 16.46 28.08
N SER A 307 -9.13 17.40 28.89
CA SER A 307 -8.72 18.72 28.41
C SER A 307 -7.37 18.64 27.66
N VAL A 308 -7.06 19.66 26.85
CA VAL A 308 -5.75 19.77 26.17
C VAL A 308 -4.61 19.73 27.18
N HIS A 309 -4.77 20.38 28.35
CA HIS A 309 -3.78 20.40 29.41
C HIS A 309 -3.54 18.99 30.00
N THR A 310 -4.61 18.26 30.29
CA THR A 310 -4.53 16.89 30.82
C THR A 310 -3.85 15.97 29.81
N LEU A 311 -4.22 16.05 28.53
CA LEU A 311 -3.60 15.28 27.45
C LEU A 311 -2.10 15.60 27.31
N GLY A 312 -1.71 16.86 27.41
CA GLY A 312 -0.32 17.29 27.36
C GLY A 312 0.52 16.74 28.53
N LYS A 313 -0.04 16.77 29.73
CA LYS A 313 0.60 16.23 30.94
C LYS A 313 0.77 14.71 30.82
N GLU A 314 -0.31 13.98 30.56
CA GLU A 314 -0.26 12.50 30.39
C GLU A 314 0.69 12.06 29.26
N MET A 315 0.69 12.80 28.13
CA MET A 315 1.61 12.54 27.04
C MET A 315 3.09 12.66 27.51
N THR A 316 3.41 13.66 28.31
CA THR A 316 4.75 13.83 28.85
C THR A 316 5.11 12.71 29.80
N GLU A 317 4.23 12.36 30.74
CA GLU A 317 4.42 11.26 31.70
C GLU A 317 4.61 9.91 31.01
N ILE A 318 3.78 9.62 30.00
CA ILE A 318 3.86 8.34 29.27
C ILE A 318 5.15 8.29 28.41
N ALA A 319 5.60 9.42 27.87
CA ALA A 319 6.84 9.52 27.12
C ALA A 319 8.07 9.28 28.05
N GLU A 320 8.05 9.79 29.27
CA GLU A 320 9.09 9.54 30.25
C GLU A 320 9.12 8.07 30.68
N ARG A 321 7.96 7.48 30.96
CA ARG A 321 7.85 6.03 31.27
C ARG A 321 8.35 5.16 30.11
N ALA A 322 8.09 5.55 28.87
CA ALA A 322 8.59 4.86 27.69
C ALA A 322 10.12 4.85 27.63
N ARG A 323 10.74 6.00 27.79
CA ARG A 323 12.21 6.13 27.81
C ARG A 323 12.86 5.39 28.97
N GLN A 324 12.19 5.38 30.14
CA GLN A 324 12.62 4.65 31.33
C GLN A 324 12.32 3.15 31.28
N LYS A 325 11.73 2.64 30.19
CA LYS A 325 11.35 1.22 30.03
C LYS A 325 10.33 0.73 31.08
N LYS A 326 9.45 1.63 31.54
CA LYS A 326 8.42 1.38 32.56
C LYS A 326 7.00 1.25 32.01
N LEU A 327 6.85 1.11 30.68
CA LEU A 327 5.55 0.85 30.07
C LEU A 327 5.08 -0.56 30.43
N THR A 328 3.80 -0.67 30.74
CA THR A 328 3.12 -1.95 30.96
C THR A 328 2.48 -2.45 29.66
N ARG A 329 2.04 -3.72 29.63
CA ARG A 329 1.29 -4.25 28.50
C ARG A 329 -0.02 -3.49 28.28
N ASP A 330 -0.67 -3.07 29.35
CA ASP A 330 -1.93 -2.32 29.29
C ASP A 330 -1.75 -0.93 28.66
N ASP A 331 -0.59 -0.30 28.81
CA ASP A 331 -0.28 0.97 28.14
C ASP A 331 -0.25 0.82 26.59
N MET A 332 -0.04 -0.39 26.08
CA MET A 332 0.21 -0.64 24.65
C MET A 332 -1.01 -1.12 23.88
N VAL A 333 -2.08 -1.57 24.57
CA VAL A 333 -3.25 -2.19 23.94
C VAL A 333 -4.48 -1.28 23.90
N GLY A 334 -5.43 -1.58 23.02
CA GLY A 334 -6.75 -0.94 22.97
C GLY A 334 -6.77 0.42 22.29
N GLY A 335 -5.77 0.76 21.46
CA GLY A 335 -5.76 1.98 20.66
C GLY A 335 -6.82 1.98 19.56
N THR A 336 -7.26 3.19 19.19
CA THR A 336 -8.26 3.37 18.14
C THR A 336 -7.75 4.18 16.96
N PHE A 337 -6.78 5.05 17.21
CA PHE A 337 -6.14 5.92 16.22
C PHE A 337 -4.75 6.30 16.72
N THR A 338 -3.75 6.33 15.86
CA THR A 338 -2.37 6.64 16.24
C THR A 338 -1.92 7.99 15.68
N ILE A 339 -1.11 8.72 16.47
CA ILE A 339 -0.41 9.94 16.06
C ILE A 339 1.10 9.72 16.17
N SER A 340 1.80 9.96 15.07
CA SER A 340 3.26 9.91 14.99
C SER A 340 3.82 11.32 14.75
N ASN A 341 4.67 11.81 15.63
CA ASN A 341 5.24 13.16 15.55
C ASN A 341 6.75 13.13 15.34
N LEU A 342 7.20 13.51 14.15
CA LEU A 342 8.61 13.67 13.79
C LEU A 342 9.06 15.14 13.79
N GLY A 343 8.22 16.08 14.24
CA GLY A 343 8.52 17.53 14.22
C GLY A 343 9.79 17.91 14.96
N GLY A 344 10.15 17.19 16.04
CA GLY A 344 11.40 17.40 16.76
C GLY A 344 12.65 16.94 16.00
N ILE A 345 12.50 15.96 15.07
CA ILE A 345 13.62 15.38 14.33
C ILE A 345 13.82 16.12 13.01
N GLY A 346 12.76 16.27 12.20
CA GLY A 346 12.83 16.94 10.89
C GLY A 346 11.82 16.39 9.91
N GLY A 347 12.12 16.59 8.61
CA GLY A 347 11.24 16.17 7.51
C GLY A 347 10.17 17.20 7.16
N SER A 348 9.68 17.12 5.93
CA SER A 348 8.59 17.96 5.41
C SER A 348 7.25 17.21 5.35
N ALA A 349 7.31 15.91 5.09
CA ALA A 349 6.20 14.99 5.04
C ALA A 349 6.75 13.55 5.13
N PHE A 350 5.90 12.59 5.50
CA PHE A 350 6.18 11.16 5.45
C PHE A 350 4.87 10.39 5.39
N SER A 351 4.92 9.13 4.97
CA SER A 351 3.76 8.25 4.94
C SER A 351 3.86 7.23 6.06
N PRO A 352 3.18 7.43 7.21
CA PRO A 352 3.20 6.49 8.31
C PRO A 352 2.48 5.19 7.95
N ILE A 353 2.98 4.05 8.45
CA ILE A 353 2.30 2.76 8.34
C ILE A 353 1.22 2.67 9.41
N ILE A 354 0.02 2.26 9.02
CA ILE A 354 -1.13 2.11 9.92
C ILE A 354 -0.84 0.99 10.93
N ASN A 355 -1.15 1.26 12.19
CA ASN A 355 -0.98 0.31 13.28
C ASN A 355 -2.21 -0.62 13.36
N TRP A 356 -2.20 -1.73 12.62
CA TRP A 356 -3.30 -2.69 12.64
C TRP A 356 -3.69 -3.09 14.09
N PRO A 357 -4.98 -3.19 14.48
CA PRO A 357 -6.19 -3.15 13.65
C PRO A 357 -6.83 -1.76 13.51
N GLU A 358 -6.08 -0.67 13.71
CA GLU A 358 -6.54 0.69 13.42
C GLU A 358 -6.71 0.86 11.90
N VAL A 359 -7.54 1.82 11.47
CA VAL A 359 -7.77 2.10 10.03
C VAL A 359 -7.11 3.40 9.57
N ALA A 360 -6.52 4.17 10.49
CA ALA A 360 -5.84 5.39 10.13
C ALA A 360 -4.76 5.78 11.16
N ILE A 361 -3.77 6.54 10.68
CA ILE A 361 -2.67 7.12 11.47
C ILE A 361 -2.35 8.51 10.95
N LEU A 362 -2.16 9.46 11.87
CA LEU A 362 -1.75 10.82 11.56
C LEU A 362 -0.26 11.02 11.80
N GLY A 363 0.48 11.42 10.78
CA GLY A 363 1.86 11.87 10.84
C GLY A 363 1.97 13.38 10.96
N LEU A 364 2.79 13.88 11.87
CA LEU A 364 3.14 15.30 12.01
C LEU A 364 4.61 15.49 11.71
N SER A 365 4.92 16.42 10.81
CA SER A 365 6.29 16.82 10.48
C SER A 365 6.67 18.14 11.14
N ARG A 366 7.91 18.60 10.92
CA ARG A 366 8.40 19.85 11.50
C ARG A 366 7.63 21.05 10.95
N SER A 367 7.03 21.83 11.85
CA SER A 367 6.42 23.12 11.48
C SER A 367 7.45 24.07 10.92
N ARG A 368 7.06 24.84 9.91
CA ARG A 368 7.94 25.80 9.23
C ARG A 368 7.22 27.10 8.92
N MET A 369 7.95 28.19 8.93
CA MET A 369 7.46 29.48 8.49
C MET A 369 7.31 29.47 6.97
N THR A 370 6.11 29.81 6.49
CA THR A 370 5.79 29.96 5.06
C THR A 370 5.16 31.31 4.82
N PRO A 371 5.48 32.01 3.72
CA PRO A 371 4.80 33.23 3.35
C PRO A 371 3.39 32.89 2.86
N VAL A 372 2.39 33.54 3.42
CA VAL A 372 0.98 33.44 2.99
C VAL A 372 0.53 34.81 2.53
N TRP A 373 -0.15 34.87 1.37
CA TRP A 373 -0.74 36.12 0.88
C TRP A 373 -2.06 36.40 1.63
N LYS A 374 -2.07 37.44 2.43
CA LYS A 374 -3.23 37.85 3.22
C LYS A 374 -3.35 39.36 3.23
N GLU A 375 -4.55 39.88 3.03
CA GLU A 375 -4.83 41.35 3.09
C GLU A 375 -3.86 42.18 2.23
N ASN A 376 -3.60 41.70 1.01
CA ASN A 376 -2.72 42.34 0.02
C ASN A 376 -1.23 42.43 0.41
N GLN A 377 -0.77 41.57 1.32
CA GLN A 377 0.63 41.50 1.74
C GLN A 377 1.07 40.06 2.04
N TRP A 378 2.37 39.81 1.97
CA TRP A 378 2.98 38.54 2.41
C TRP A 378 3.13 38.56 3.93
N VAL A 379 2.46 37.60 4.60
CA VAL A 379 2.55 37.43 6.05
C VAL A 379 3.21 36.10 6.36
N PRO A 380 4.24 36.04 7.24
CA PRO A 380 4.81 34.77 7.67
C PRO A 380 3.85 34.04 8.60
N ARG A 381 3.51 32.78 8.28
CA ARG A 381 2.66 31.91 9.09
C ARG A 381 3.36 30.59 9.38
N LEU A 382 3.15 30.03 10.56
CA LEU A 382 3.76 28.76 10.98
C LEU A 382 2.86 27.60 10.58
N HIS A 383 3.24 26.88 9.54
CA HIS A 383 2.49 25.73 9.03
C HIS A 383 2.99 24.42 9.62
N LEU A 384 2.06 23.61 10.15
CA LEU A 384 2.28 22.25 10.60
C LEU A 384 1.91 21.28 9.47
N PRO A 385 2.86 20.58 8.85
CA PRO A 385 2.55 19.57 7.86
C PRO A 385 1.94 18.34 8.53
N MET A 386 0.86 17.84 7.95
CA MET A 386 0.10 16.68 8.38
C MET A 386 0.03 15.64 7.26
N SER A 387 0.22 14.38 7.60
CA SER A 387 0.13 13.25 6.68
C SER A 387 -0.80 12.21 7.28
N LEU A 388 -1.98 12.03 6.71
CA LEU A 388 -2.97 11.05 7.15
C LEU A 388 -2.87 9.82 6.26
N SER A 389 -2.37 8.70 6.79
CA SER A 389 -2.46 7.40 6.12
C SER A 389 -3.71 6.66 6.60
N TYR A 390 -4.41 6.02 5.68
CA TYR A 390 -5.68 5.35 5.96
C TYR A 390 -5.87 4.09 5.10
N ASP A 391 -6.71 3.19 5.60
CA ASP A 391 -7.14 1.98 4.90
C ASP A 391 -8.20 2.34 3.86
N HIS A 392 -7.84 2.26 2.57
CA HIS A 392 -8.72 2.68 1.48
C HIS A 392 -9.91 1.73 1.25
N ARG A 393 -10.00 0.63 2.01
CA ARG A 393 -11.20 -0.23 2.04
C ARG A 393 -12.30 0.33 2.95
N VAL A 394 -11.93 1.22 3.88
CA VAL A 394 -12.82 1.78 4.91
C VAL A 394 -13.05 3.28 4.72
N ILE A 395 -12.03 3.99 4.26
CA ILE A 395 -11.99 5.45 4.15
C ILE A 395 -11.68 5.83 2.71
N ASP A 396 -12.55 6.64 2.11
CA ASP A 396 -12.34 7.19 0.78
C ASP A 396 -11.47 8.45 0.81
N GLY A 397 -10.84 8.77 -0.33
CA GLY A 397 -9.99 9.95 -0.47
C GLY A 397 -10.70 11.27 -0.12
N ALA A 398 -11.99 11.39 -0.46
CA ALA A 398 -12.80 12.56 -0.11
C ALA A 398 -13.00 12.71 1.41
N ASP A 399 -13.19 11.60 2.13
CA ASP A 399 -13.34 11.63 3.59
C ASP A 399 -12.02 11.94 4.27
N ALA A 400 -10.91 11.40 3.77
CA ALA A 400 -9.56 11.72 4.26
C ALA A 400 -9.24 13.23 4.08
N ALA A 401 -9.57 13.79 2.92
CA ALA A 401 -9.40 15.21 2.66
C ALA A 401 -10.27 16.08 3.59
N ARG A 402 -11.54 15.72 3.80
CA ARG A 402 -12.44 16.40 4.75
C ARG A 402 -11.92 16.31 6.19
N PHE A 403 -11.41 15.15 6.59
CA PHE A 403 -10.81 14.96 7.91
C PHE A 403 -9.61 15.89 8.11
N CYS A 404 -8.66 15.91 7.18
CA CYS A 404 -7.48 16.77 7.24
C CYS A 404 -7.86 18.25 7.25
N ARG A 405 -8.82 18.66 6.40
CA ARG A 405 -9.25 20.06 6.37
C ARG A 405 -9.95 20.49 7.67
N LYS A 406 -10.86 19.66 8.20
CA LYS A 406 -11.50 19.92 9.51
C LYS A 406 -10.49 19.94 10.66
N LEU A 407 -9.47 19.03 10.61
CA LEU A 407 -8.39 19.05 11.59
C LEU A 407 -7.62 20.38 11.54
N ALA A 408 -7.26 20.82 10.33
CA ALA A 408 -6.61 22.11 10.14
C ALA A 408 -7.48 23.27 10.65
N GLU A 409 -8.76 23.31 10.33
CA GLU A 409 -9.70 24.35 10.80
C GLU A 409 -9.78 24.42 12.34
N LEU A 410 -9.80 23.26 13.03
CA LEU A 410 -9.76 23.23 14.50
C LEU A 410 -8.43 23.75 15.07
N LEU A 411 -7.32 23.50 14.38
CA LEU A 411 -6.01 23.98 14.76
C LEU A 411 -5.80 25.46 14.41
N GLU A 412 -6.38 25.93 13.33
CA GLU A 412 -6.38 27.33 12.89
C GLU A 412 -7.27 28.22 13.77
N ASN A 413 -8.31 27.62 14.37
CA ASN A 413 -9.21 28.30 15.30
C ASN A 413 -9.40 27.48 16.59
N PRO A 414 -8.49 27.58 17.57
CA PRO A 414 -8.54 26.77 18.79
C PRO A 414 -9.79 27.05 19.68
N LEU A 415 -10.46 28.17 19.52
CA LEU A 415 -11.73 28.44 20.19
C LEU A 415 -12.85 27.51 19.71
N ALA A 416 -12.80 27.07 18.45
CA ALA A 416 -13.77 26.09 17.93
C ALA A 416 -13.67 24.74 18.67
N MET A 417 -12.48 24.37 19.18
CA MET A 417 -12.35 23.15 19.99
C MET A 417 -13.18 23.19 21.28
N VAL A 418 -13.38 24.37 21.86
CA VAL A 418 -14.19 24.53 23.10
C VAL A 418 -15.67 24.29 22.82
N LEU A 419 -16.15 24.63 21.63
CA LEU A 419 -17.53 24.41 21.21
C LEU A 419 -17.86 22.95 20.91
N HIS A 420 -16.83 22.15 20.61
CA HIS A 420 -16.94 20.72 20.22
C HIS A 420 -16.33 19.76 21.25
N ALA A 421 -15.84 20.28 22.39
CA ALA A 421 -15.15 19.50 23.43
C ALA A 421 -16.10 18.66 24.31
#